data_75ecc223026fac99acb46fc53adfd723
#
_entry.id   75ecc223026fac99acb46fc53adfd723
#
_cell.length_a   1.000
_cell.length_b   1.000
_cell.length_c   1.000
_cell.angle_alpha   90.00
_cell.angle_beta   90.00
_cell.angle_gamma   90.00
#
_symmetry.space_group_name_H-M   'P 1'
#
loop_
_entity.id
_entity.type
_entity.pdbx_description
1 polymer ?
#
loop_
_entity_poly.entity_id
_entity_poly.type
_entity_poly.pdbx_seq_one_letter_code
_entity_poly.pdbx_strand_id
1 'polypeptide(L)'
;VAEDYYALLGVRRDASQTEIKSAYRRLARELHPDVNPDPDTQEKFKEITQAYEVLGDAEKRQMYDLGGDPFAAAGAGAGFGGFGSAAGFPFSDFVDAVFGATGAGTTRGPRSRARRGRNATIRIELDLSECAFGATRELTVDTAVVCPTCSGEGTAPGTHPETCQVCSGRGEISQVRRSFLGQVVTTQACPNCGGFGTILPRPCPECDGDGRVRTRRTMKVRIPAGVEDGTHIQLAGEGETGPGGGPPGDLFLEVVQRPHPIFERQGDDLHCTLTIPMVAAALGATVSVESLDGPNDVDIRPGTQSGQVIPLYGLGVKHLNGTGRGDLVIHVTVETPSRLDAEQEKLLRDLAKLRGEEQPPGKFQPGQQGFFSRLRDAFNGRLSRSLIPNGFA
;
A
#
# COMPACT_ATOMS: atom_id res chain seq x y z
N VAL A 1 6.72 -46.56 -1.76
CA VAL A 1 6.59 -46.65 -0.30
C VAL A 1 6.01 -45.32 0.11
N ALA A 2 4.73 -45.30 0.56
CA ALA A 2 4.12 -44.04 1.03
C ALA A 2 4.88 -43.59 2.27
N GLU A 3 5.52 -42.41 2.19
CA GLU A 3 6.22 -41.83 3.33
C GLU A 3 5.21 -41.46 4.43
N ASP A 4 5.54 -41.81 5.68
CA ASP A 4 4.64 -41.55 6.83
C ASP A 4 4.66 -40.02 7.11
N TYR A 5 3.53 -39.35 6.94
CA TYR A 5 3.37 -37.90 7.13
C TYR A 5 3.79 -37.43 8.54
N TYR A 6 3.65 -38.29 9.56
CA TYR A 6 4.12 -38.01 10.91
C TYR A 6 5.66 -37.97 10.96
N ALA A 7 6.32 -38.88 10.24
CA ALA A 7 7.77 -38.95 10.15
C ALA A 7 8.34 -37.72 9.38
N LEU A 8 7.66 -37.29 8.31
CA LEU A 8 8.04 -36.09 7.54
C LEU A 8 7.99 -34.82 8.38
N LEU A 9 6.99 -34.68 9.25
CA LEU A 9 6.92 -33.52 10.17
C LEU A 9 7.77 -33.72 11.45
N GLY A 10 8.34 -34.91 11.66
CA GLY A 10 9.13 -35.23 12.87
C GLY A 10 8.31 -35.21 14.15
N VAL A 11 7.03 -35.63 14.09
CA VAL A 11 6.12 -35.68 15.23
C VAL A 11 5.65 -37.13 15.47
N ARG A 12 5.18 -37.40 16.69
CA ARG A 12 4.60 -38.70 17.02
C ARG A 12 3.16 -38.81 16.48
N ARG A 13 2.67 -40.05 16.28
CA ARG A 13 1.30 -40.28 15.78
C ARG A 13 0.21 -39.82 16.75
N ASP A 14 0.53 -39.73 18.04
CA ASP A 14 -0.35 -39.17 19.09
C ASP A 14 -0.24 -37.66 19.30
N ALA A 15 0.55 -36.95 18.47
CA ALA A 15 0.76 -35.54 18.59
C ALA A 15 -0.54 -34.71 18.45
N SER A 16 -0.64 -33.67 19.26
CA SER A 16 -1.77 -32.73 19.23
C SER A 16 -1.71 -31.83 17.97
N GLN A 17 -2.83 -31.24 17.59
CA GLN A 17 -2.91 -30.29 16.47
C GLN A 17 -1.97 -29.09 16.66
N THR A 18 -1.74 -28.67 17.89
CA THR A 18 -0.81 -27.59 18.22
C THR A 18 0.64 -27.97 18.00
N GLU A 19 1.01 -29.22 18.29
CA GLU A 19 2.36 -29.75 18.06
C GLU A 19 2.63 -29.94 16.57
N ILE A 20 1.69 -30.47 15.81
CA ILE A 20 1.77 -30.60 14.34
C ILE A 20 1.98 -29.23 13.69
N LYS A 21 1.19 -28.23 14.08
CA LYS A 21 1.30 -26.87 13.58
C LYS A 21 2.64 -26.20 13.93
N SER A 22 3.14 -26.47 15.13
CA SER A 22 4.44 -25.97 15.60
C SER A 22 5.60 -26.57 14.84
N ALA A 23 5.58 -27.89 14.61
CA ALA A 23 6.58 -28.63 13.85
C ALA A 23 6.63 -28.15 12.39
N TYR A 24 5.46 -28.03 11.74
CA TYR A 24 5.38 -27.47 10.39
C TYR A 24 5.98 -26.06 10.29
N ARG A 25 5.63 -25.15 11.21
CA ARG A 25 6.14 -23.79 11.20
C ARG A 25 7.67 -23.72 11.38
N ARG A 26 8.26 -24.64 12.13
CA ARG A 26 9.72 -24.74 12.29
C ARG A 26 10.34 -25.18 10.98
N LEU A 27 9.90 -26.31 10.42
CA LEU A 27 10.43 -26.86 9.18
C LEU A 27 10.21 -25.93 7.98
N ALA A 28 9.06 -25.25 7.91
CA ALA A 28 8.78 -24.30 6.85
C ALA A 28 9.72 -23.07 6.86
N ARG A 29 10.22 -22.64 8.02
CA ARG A 29 11.23 -21.58 8.09
C ARG A 29 12.63 -22.08 7.71
N GLU A 30 12.96 -23.30 8.06
CA GLU A 30 14.25 -23.94 7.74
C GLU A 30 14.39 -24.27 6.25
N LEU A 31 13.30 -24.71 5.64
CA LEU A 31 13.26 -25.17 4.23
C LEU A 31 12.65 -24.14 3.26
N HIS A 32 12.49 -22.87 3.70
CA HIS A 32 11.89 -21.84 2.84
C HIS A 32 12.76 -21.59 1.61
N PRO A 33 12.18 -21.53 0.40
CA PRO A 33 12.95 -21.35 -0.85
C PRO A 33 13.73 -20.04 -0.90
N ASP A 34 13.31 -18.99 -0.16
CA ASP A 34 14.02 -17.72 -0.08
C ASP A 34 15.29 -17.82 0.81
N VAL A 35 15.34 -18.81 1.71
CA VAL A 35 16.48 -19.04 2.61
C VAL A 35 17.41 -20.10 2.04
N ASN A 36 16.84 -21.13 1.40
CA ASN A 36 17.55 -22.26 0.81
C ASN A 36 17.08 -22.53 -0.63
N PRO A 37 17.74 -21.98 -1.65
CA PRO A 37 17.32 -22.13 -3.06
C PRO A 37 17.65 -23.49 -3.69
N ASP A 38 18.15 -24.48 -2.92
CA ASP A 38 18.53 -25.80 -3.40
C ASP A 38 17.30 -26.61 -3.86
N PRO A 39 17.31 -27.26 -5.03
CA PRO A 39 16.23 -28.10 -5.54
C PRO A 39 15.75 -29.19 -4.58
N ASP A 40 16.67 -29.88 -3.91
CA ASP A 40 16.35 -30.95 -2.94
C ASP A 40 15.60 -30.39 -1.72
N THR A 41 15.88 -29.16 -1.33
CA THR A 41 15.19 -28.47 -0.25
C THR A 41 13.77 -28.06 -0.65
N GLN A 42 13.58 -27.71 -1.91
CA GLN A 42 12.24 -27.39 -2.43
C GLN A 42 11.34 -28.63 -2.52
N GLU A 43 11.89 -29.82 -2.84
CA GLU A 43 11.12 -31.07 -2.80
C GLU A 43 10.69 -31.40 -1.37
N LYS A 44 11.59 -31.34 -0.41
CA LYS A 44 11.27 -31.52 1.01
C LYS A 44 10.25 -30.51 1.51
N PHE A 45 10.30 -29.27 1.06
CA PHE A 45 9.28 -28.26 1.41
C PHE A 45 7.89 -28.64 0.89
N LYS A 46 7.78 -29.20 -0.31
CA LYS A 46 6.50 -29.70 -0.85
C LYS A 46 5.97 -30.87 -0.03
N GLU A 47 6.83 -31.81 0.36
CA GLU A 47 6.47 -32.99 1.15
C GLU A 47 5.95 -32.61 2.54
N ILE A 48 6.65 -31.71 3.27
CA ILE A 48 6.18 -31.25 4.58
C ILE A 48 4.89 -30.44 4.49
N THR A 49 4.67 -29.69 3.40
CA THR A 49 3.43 -28.94 3.16
C THR A 49 2.27 -29.90 2.92
N GLN A 50 2.47 -30.94 2.12
CA GLN A 50 1.47 -31.99 1.89
C GLN A 50 1.15 -32.77 3.18
N ALA A 51 2.17 -33.12 3.98
CA ALA A 51 1.99 -33.75 5.26
C ALA A 51 1.16 -32.89 6.23
N TYR A 52 1.42 -31.59 6.28
CA TYR A 52 0.66 -30.65 7.10
C TYR A 52 -0.78 -30.47 6.61
N GLU A 53 -1.02 -30.49 5.31
CA GLU A 53 -2.38 -30.38 4.74
C GLU A 53 -3.28 -31.54 5.15
N VAL A 54 -2.70 -32.73 5.29
CA VAL A 54 -3.43 -33.91 5.75
C VAL A 54 -3.56 -33.96 7.27
N LEU A 55 -2.48 -33.74 8.00
CA LEU A 55 -2.46 -33.90 9.47
C LEU A 55 -2.98 -32.65 10.20
N GLY A 56 -3.01 -31.49 9.52
CA GLY A 56 -3.51 -30.21 10.06
C GLY A 56 -5.03 -30.13 10.16
N ASP A 57 -5.76 -30.97 9.42
CA ASP A 57 -7.21 -31.08 9.44
C ASP A 57 -7.63 -32.34 10.16
N ALA A 58 -8.56 -32.25 11.13
CA ALA A 58 -8.96 -33.38 11.95
C ALA A 58 -9.65 -34.51 11.16
N GLU A 59 -10.44 -34.16 10.13
CA GLU A 59 -11.16 -35.12 9.31
C GLU A 59 -10.21 -35.86 8.35
N LYS A 60 -9.29 -35.11 7.70
CA LYS A 60 -8.28 -35.71 6.81
C LYS A 60 -7.29 -36.58 7.58
N ARG A 61 -6.90 -36.15 8.80
CA ARG A 61 -6.06 -36.96 9.69
C ARG A 61 -6.73 -38.25 10.06
N GLN A 62 -8.01 -38.23 10.42
CA GLN A 62 -8.77 -39.42 10.75
C GLN A 62 -8.85 -40.41 9.57
N MET A 63 -9.05 -39.91 8.35
CA MET A 63 -9.03 -40.74 7.13
C MET A 63 -7.65 -41.36 6.89
N TYR A 64 -6.59 -40.59 7.07
CA TYR A 64 -5.22 -41.06 6.94
C TYR A 64 -4.88 -42.14 7.99
N ASP A 65 -5.27 -41.93 9.24
CA ASP A 65 -5.07 -42.89 10.35
C ASP A 65 -5.83 -44.18 10.17
N LEU A 66 -6.98 -44.18 9.46
CA LEU A 66 -7.76 -45.35 9.06
C LEU A 66 -7.20 -46.08 7.83
N GLY A 67 -6.03 -45.64 7.29
CA GLY A 67 -5.40 -46.27 6.14
C GLY A 67 -6.00 -45.85 4.79
N GLY A 68 -6.87 -44.83 4.77
CA GLY A 68 -7.36 -44.18 3.55
C GLY A 68 -6.36 -43.20 3.01
N ASP A 69 -6.20 -43.18 1.68
CA ASP A 69 -5.46 -42.11 1.05
C ASP A 69 -6.39 -40.88 0.90
N PRO A 70 -6.16 -39.78 1.63
CA PRO A 70 -7.01 -38.57 1.58
C PRO A 70 -7.06 -37.94 0.18
N PHE A 71 -6.12 -38.30 -0.70
CA PHE A 71 -6.04 -37.81 -2.09
C PHE A 71 -6.65 -38.82 -3.10
N ALA A 72 -6.83 -40.07 -2.73
CA ALA A 72 -7.43 -41.10 -3.61
C ALA A 72 -8.92 -40.84 -3.88
N ALA A 73 -9.63 -40.23 -2.95
CA ALA A 73 -11.04 -39.86 -3.13
C ALA A 73 -11.24 -38.71 -4.13
N ALA A 74 -10.22 -37.91 -4.38
CA ALA A 74 -10.21 -36.84 -5.39
C ALA A 74 -9.81 -37.32 -6.80
N GLY A 75 -9.36 -38.59 -6.94
CA GLY A 75 -8.76 -39.14 -8.15
C GLY A 75 -9.66 -39.93 -9.11
N ALA A 76 -10.94 -40.11 -8.81
CA ALA A 76 -11.83 -40.86 -9.69
C ALA A 76 -12.50 -40.00 -10.77
N GLY A 77 -11.76 -39.19 -11.52
CA GLY A 77 -12.37 -38.45 -12.63
C GLY A 77 -11.54 -37.42 -13.40
N ALA A 78 -10.30 -37.17 -13.05
CA ALA A 78 -9.49 -36.24 -13.87
C ALA A 78 -8.03 -36.68 -13.90
N GLY A 79 -7.58 -37.14 -15.08
CA GLY A 79 -6.20 -37.53 -15.37
C GLY A 79 -5.22 -36.35 -15.08
N PHE A 80 -4.49 -36.46 -14.00
CA PHE A 80 -3.45 -35.53 -13.61
C PHE A 80 -2.12 -35.96 -14.21
N GLY A 81 -1.97 -35.76 -15.53
CA GLY A 81 -0.71 -35.88 -16.23
C GLY A 81 -0.37 -34.53 -16.86
N GLY A 82 0.56 -33.78 -16.27
CA GLY A 82 1.23 -32.70 -16.95
C GLY A 82 0.93 -31.27 -16.49
N PHE A 83 1.37 -30.89 -15.28
CA PHE A 83 1.62 -29.50 -14.95
C PHE A 83 3.03 -29.35 -14.34
N GLY A 84 4.01 -29.42 -15.25
CA GLY A 84 5.35 -28.91 -14.99
C GLY A 84 5.36 -27.41 -15.23
N SER A 85 5.89 -26.69 -14.23
CA SER A 85 6.46 -25.35 -14.35
C SER A 85 5.66 -24.25 -15.06
N ALA A 86 4.81 -23.54 -14.35
CA ALA A 86 4.58 -22.12 -14.62
C ALA A 86 4.39 -21.38 -13.30
N ALA A 87 5.31 -20.47 -13.06
CA ALA A 87 5.42 -19.63 -11.88
C ALA A 87 4.19 -18.71 -11.67
N GLY A 88 3.79 -18.52 -10.40
CA GLY A 88 3.20 -17.26 -9.97
C GLY A 88 1.70 -17.19 -9.72
N PHE A 89 0.96 -18.29 -9.56
CA PHE A 89 -0.44 -18.22 -9.13
C PHE A 89 -0.56 -18.41 -7.60
N PRO A 90 -1.29 -17.51 -6.87
CA PRO A 90 -1.60 -17.71 -5.47
C PRO A 90 -2.37 -19.02 -5.27
N PHE A 91 -1.90 -19.83 -4.35
CA PHE A 91 -2.49 -21.16 -4.02
C PHE A 91 -3.98 -21.07 -3.62
N SER A 92 -4.43 -19.94 -3.09
CA SER A 92 -5.84 -19.66 -2.78
C SER A 92 -6.75 -19.75 -4.01
N ASP A 93 -6.32 -19.25 -5.16
CA ASP A 93 -7.09 -19.26 -6.40
C ASP A 93 -7.20 -20.69 -7.00
N PHE A 94 -6.18 -21.53 -6.75
CA PHE A 94 -6.20 -22.92 -7.15
C PHE A 94 -7.15 -23.75 -6.28
N VAL A 95 -7.19 -23.52 -4.97
CA VAL A 95 -8.13 -24.17 -4.04
C VAL A 95 -9.56 -23.79 -4.39
N ASP A 96 -9.84 -22.52 -4.64
CA ASP A 96 -11.17 -22.06 -5.07
C ASP A 96 -11.58 -22.62 -6.45
N ALA A 97 -10.63 -22.78 -7.37
CA ALA A 97 -10.91 -23.35 -8.69
C ALA A 97 -11.19 -24.86 -8.64
N VAL A 98 -10.48 -25.62 -7.80
CA VAL A 98 -10.63 -27.09 -7.71
C VAL A 98 -11.79 -27.47 -6.78
N PHE A 99 -11.92 -26.85 -5.63
CA PHE A 99 -13.03 -27.14 -4.69
C PHE A 99 -14.32 -26.42 -5.07
N GLY A 100 -14.25 -25.26 -5.70
CA GLY A 100 -15.42 -24.60 -6.28
C GLY A 100 -16.00 -25.31 -7.50
N ALA A 101 -15.19 -26.08 -8.24
CA ALA A 101 -15.63 -26.82 -9.42
C ALA A 101 -16.15 -28.24 -9.12
N THR A 102 -15.71 -28.87 -8.02
CA THR A 102 -16.13 -30.22 -7.61
C THR A 102 -17.20 -30.23 -6.52
N GLY A 103 -17.51 -29.07 -5.92
CA GLY A 103 -18.63 -28.93 -5.00
C GLY A 103 -19.94 -29.21 -5.71
N ALA A 104 -20.48 -30.39 -5.50
CA ALA A 104 -21.78 -30.82 -5.96
C ALA A 104 -22.80 -29.71 -5.80
N GLY A 105 -23.31 -29.18 -6.95
CA GLY A 105 -24.60 -28.51 -7.02
C GLY A 105 -24.98 -27.58 -5.89
N THR A 106 -24.07 -26.66 -5.44
CA THR A 106 -24.55 -25.49 -4.74
C THR A 106 -25.27 -24.67 -5.78
N THR A 107 -26.58 -24.80 -5.83
CA THR A 107 -27.47 -23.86 -6.49
C THR A 107 -27.06 -22.49 -6.00
N ARG A 108 -26.25 -21.79 -6.83
CA ARG A 108 -25.98 -20.37 -6.59
C ARG A 108 -27.36 -19.72 -6.62
N GLY A 109 -27.85 -19.36 -5.43
CA GLY A 109 -29.14 -18.67 -5.33
C GLY A 109 -29.17 -17.44 -6.24
N PRO A 110 -30.32 -16.79 -6.37
CA PRO A 110 -30.48 -15.62 -7.25
C PRO A 110 -29.44 -14.56 -6.89
N ARG A 111 -28.85 -13.94 -7.91
CA ARG A 111 -27.89 -12.86 -7.70
C ARG A 111 -28.60 -11.70 -6.98
N SER A 112 -27.97 -11.17 -5.93
CA SER A 112 -28.50 -9.98 -5.29
C SER A 112 -28.45 -8.79 -6.25
N ARG A 113 -29.54 -8.01 -6.32
CA ARG A 113 -29.54 -6.70 -7.01
C ARG A 113 -28.68 -5.71 -6.24
N ALA A 114 -28.72 -5.77 -4.91
CA ALA A 114 -27.89 -4.96 -4.05
C ALA A 114 -26.45 -5.49 -4.08
N ARG A 115 -25.55 -4.70 -4.67
CA ARG A 115 -24.11 -4.99 -4.74
C ARG A 115 -23.35 -3.80 -4.16
N ARG A 116 -22.18 -4.06 -3.57
CA ARG A 116 -21.33 -2.98 -3.06
C ARG A 116 -20.94 -2.02 -4.17
N GLY A 117 -20.96 -0.74 -3.86
CA GLY A 117 -20.50 0.34 -4.72
C GLY A 117 -19.01 0.30 -4.98
N ARG A 118 -18.58 1.08 -5.95
CA ARG A 118 -17.16 1.19 -6.30
C ARG A 118 -16.46 2.13 -5.32
N ASN A 119 -15.22 1.82 -5.05
CA ASN A 119 -14.32 2.77 -4.40
C ASN A 119 -13.99 3.88 -5.39
N ALA A 120 -13.82 5.09 -4.90
CA ALA A 120 -13.40 6.25 -5.67
C ALA A 120 -12.08 6.78 -5.09
N THR A 121 -11.21 7.32 -5.95
CA THR A 121 -9.98 8.00 -5.55
C THR A 121 -10.00 9.42 -6.08
N ILE A 122 -9.70 10.39 -5.22
CA ILE A 122 -9.64 11.82 -5.56
C ILE A 122 -8.30 12.36 -5.08
N ARG A 123 -7.64 13.17 -5.92
CA ARG A 123 -6.45 13.91 -5.55
C ARG A 123 -6.82 15.21 -4.87
N ILE A 124 -6.17 15.49 -3.75
CA ILE A 124 -6.30 16.74 -3.02
C ILE A 124 -4.94 17.42 -2.92
N GLU A 125 -4.86 18.65 -3.41
CA GLU A 125 -3.66 19.47 -3.28
C GLU A 125 -3.70 20.23 -1.97
N LEU A 126 -2.63 20.10 -1.19
CA LEU A 126 -2.46 20.73 0.11
C LEU A 126 -1.20 21.58 0.15
N ASP A 127 -1.29 22.67 0.87
CA ASP A 127 -0.12 23.47 1.17
C ASP A 127 0.72 22.82 2.29
N LEU A 128 2.02 23.12 2.34
CA LEU A 128 2.93 22.54 3.35
C LEU A 128 2.44 22.77 4.78
N SER A 129 1.87 23.94 5.07
CA SER A 129 1.29 24.26 6.38
C SER A 129 0.10 23.36 6.75
N GLU A 130 -0.74 23.03 5.77
CA GLU A 130 -1.86 22.13 5.94
C GLU A 130 -1.42 20.69 6.17
N CYS A 131 -0.37 20.26 5.45
CA CYS A 131 0.26 18.96 5.69
C CYS A 131 0.89 18.90 7.09
N ALA A 132 1.54 19.98 7.54
CA ALA A 132 2.24 20.03 8.83
C ALA A 132 1.30 20.04 10.04
N PHE A 133 0.23 20.85 9.98
CA PHE A 133 -0.66 21.08 11.12
C PHE A 133 -2.00 20.35 11.02
N GLY A 134 -2.31 19.80 9.84
CA GLY A 134 -3.62 19.27 9.51
C GLY A 134 -4.61 20.38 9.16
N ALA A 135 -5.65 20.01 8.43
CA ALA A 135 -6.67 20.94 7.98
C ALA A 135 -8.04 20.27 7.91
N THR A 136 -9.09 21.09 7.86
CA THR A 136 -10.43 20.63 7.47
C THR A 136 -10.76 21.26 6.12
N ARG A 137 -10.97 20.42 5.11
CA ARG A 137 -11.29 20.86 3.74
C ARG A 137 -12.69 20.44 3.34
N GLU A 138 -13.37 21.29 2.59
CA GLU A 138 -14.62 20.94 1.92
C GLU A 138 -14.31 20.38 0.54
N LEU A 139 -14.74 19.14 0.29
CA LEU A 139 -14.58 18.47 -0.99
C LEU A 139 -15.95 18.30 -1.65
N THR A 140 -16.01 18.65 -2.91
CA THR A 140 -17.18 18.39 -3.75
C THR A 140 -16.86 17.22 -4.67
N VAL A 141 -17.65 16.15 -4.53
CA VAL A 141 -17.44 14.87 -5.22
C VAL A 141 -18.65 14.56 -6.07
N ASP A 142 -18.44 14.20 -7.33
CA ASP A 142 -19.48 13.61 -8.17
C ASP A 142 -19.57 12.11 -7.85
N THR A 143 -20.65 11.71 -7.19
CA THR A 143 -20.84 10.35 -6.69
C THR A 143 -22.24 9.84 -6.97
N ALA A 144 -22.43 8.52 -6.85
CA ALA A 144 -23.76 7.92 -6.88
C ALA A 144 -24.28 7.78 -5.45
N VAL A 145 -25.50 8.26 -5.22
CA VAL A 145 -26.24 8.14 -3.95
C VAL A 145 -27.47 7.27 -4.14
N VAL A 146 -28.00 6.74 -3.05
CA VAL A 146 -29.28 6.00 -3.08
C VAL A 146 -30.35 6.90 -3.71
N CYS A 147 -31.12 6.35 -4.65
CA CYS A 147 -32.21 7.08 -5.27
C CYS A 147 -33.26 7.47 -4.22
N PRO A 148 -33.58 8.76 -4.06
CA PRO A 148 -34.51 9.21 -3.03
C PRO A 148 -35.94 8.75 -3.32
N THR A 149 -36.29 8.59 -4.60
CA THR A 149 -37.65 8.21 -5.03
C THR A 149 -38.00 6.75 -4.72
N CYS A 150 -37.04 5.82 -4.89
CA CYS A 150 -37.30 4.39 -4.66
C CYS A 150 -36.47 3.81 -3.49
N SER A 151 -35.71 4.63 -2.78
CA SER A 151 -34.87 4.20 -1.63
C SER A 151 -33.99 3.00 -1.93
N GLY A 152 -33.55 2.85 -3.19
CA GLY A 152 -32.65 1.78 -3.63
C GLY A 152 -33.37 0.55 -4.25
N GLU A 153 -34.68 0.40 -4.15
CA GLU A 153 -35.41 -0.76 -4.70
C GLU A 153 -35.40 -0.83 -6.22
N GLY A 154 -35.26 0.31 -6.88
CA GLY A 154 -35.30 0.42 -8.35
C GLY A 154 -36.70 0.36 -8.97
N THR A 155 -37.77 0.30 -8.16
CA THR A 155 -39.18 0.27 -8.62
C THR A 155 -39.83 1.63 -8.46
N ALA A 156 -40.86 1.88 -9.28
CA ALA A 156 -41.69 3.06 -9.12
C ALA A 156 -42.41 3.07 -7.76
N PRO A 157 -42.69 4.25 -7.17
CA PRO A 157 -43.36 4.37 -5.89
C PRO A 157 -44.66 3.53 -5.85
N GLY A 158 -44.85 2.78 -4.76
CA GLY A 158 -46.00 1.88 -4.57
C GLY A 158 -45.93 0.55 -5.33
N THR A 159 -44.79 0.24 -5.95
CA THR A 159 -44.53 -1.07 -6.58
C THR A 159 -43.28 -1.72 -5.95
N HIS A 160 -43.24 -3.05 -5.93
CA HIS A 160 -42.16 -3.80 -5.41
C HIS A 160 -41.61 -4.82 -6.43
N PRO A 161 -40.36 -5.30 -6.30
CA PRO A 161 -39.84 -6.36 -7.15
C PRO A 161 -40.69 -7.62 -7.04
N GLU A 162 -41.12 -8.18 -8.17
CA GLU A 162 -41.90 -9.41 -8.23
C GLU A 162 -41.03 -10.64 -8.49
N THR A 163 -41.46 -11.78 -7.98
CA THR A 163 -40.75 -13.06 -8.24
C THR A 163 -40.84 -13.42 -9.72
N CYS A 164 -39.71 -13.72 -10.34
CA CYS A 164 -39.68 -14.16 -11.74
C CYS A 164 -40.40 -15.50 -11.91
N GLN A 165 -41.47 -15.53 -12.69
CA GLN A 165 -42.26 -16.75 -12.93
C GLN A 165 -41.48 -17.81 -13.71
N VAL A 166 -40.58 -17.40 -14.62
CA VAL A 166 -39.80 -18.35 -15.47
C VAL A 166 -38.85 -19.23 -14.66
N CYS A 167 -38.18 -18.68 -13.67
CA CYS A 167 -37.26 -19.42 -12.80
C CYS A 167 -37.80 -19.63 -11.38
N SER A 168 -39.06 -19.20 -11.11
CA SER A 168 -39.67 -19.29 -9.78
C SER A 168 -38.77 -18.76 -8.66
N GLY A 169 -38.09 -17.62 -8.90
CA GLY A 169 -37.20 -16.97 -7.93
C GLY A 169 -35.77 -17.51 -7.88
N ARG A 170 -35.45 -18.60 -8.56
CA ARG A 170 -34.14 -19.25 -8.50
C ARG A 170 -33.01 -18.48 -9.21
N GLY A 171 -33.35 -17.56 -10.11
CA GLY A 171 -32.37 -16.79 -10.90
C GLY A 171 -31.72 -17.58 -12.04
N GLU A 172 -31.87 -18.87 -12.09
CA GLU A 172 -31.25 -19.74 -13.09
C GLU A 172 -32.24 -20.77 -13.64
N ILE A 173 -31.98 -21.25 -14.85
CA ILE A 173 -32.74 -22.31 -15.51
C ILE A 173 -31.79 -23.42 -15.94
N SER A 174 -32.20 -24.66 -15.73
CA SER A 174 -31.45 -25.86 -16.16
C SER A 174 -31.93 -26.30 -17.53
N GLN A 175 -31.02 -26.49 -18.47
CA GLN A 175 -31.27 -27.02 -19.79
C GLN A 175 -30.55 -28.36 -19.97
N VAL A 176 -31.26 -29.37 -20.36
CA VAL A 176 -30.70 -30.69 -20.71
C VAL A 176 -30.28 -30.62 -22.18
N ARG A 177 -28.96 -30.68 -22.45
CA ARG A 177 -28.41 -30.83 -23.80
C ARG A 177 -27.96 -32.26 -24.05
N ARG A 178 -28.37 -32.85 -25.17
CA ARG A 178 -27.86 -34.16 -25.61
C ARG A 178 -26.49 -33.96 -26.25
N SER A 179 -25.46 -34.57 -25.70
CA SER A 179 -24.11 -34.69 -26.24
C SER A 179 -23.87 -36.13 -26.68
N PHE A 180 -22.84 -36.35 -27.49
CA PHE A 180 -22.43 -37.71 -27.90
C PHE A 180 -21.97 -38.58 -26.69
N LEU A 181 -21.64 -37.94 -25.56
CA LEU A 181 -21.27 -38.60 -24.28
C LEU A 181 -22.48 -38.81 -23.32
N GLY A 182 -23.71 -38.42 -23.77
CA GLY A 182 -24.90 -38.53 -22.91
C GLY A 182 -25.64 -37.23 -22.73
N GLN A 183 -26.55 -37.20 -21.75
CA GLN A 183 -27.30 -35.98 -21.39
C GLN A 183 -26.50 -35.15 -20.40
N VAL A 184 -26.19 -33.92 -20.78
CA VAL A 184 -25.51 -32.91 -19.92
C VAL A 184 -26.53 -31.88 -19.48
N VAL A 185 -26.68 -31.70 -18.16
CA VAL A 185 -27.48 -30.61 -17.58
C VAL A 185 -26.62 -29.35 -17.47
N THR A 186 -26.98 -28.33 -18.22
CA THR A 186 -26.29 -27.04 -18.17
C THR A 186 -27.18 -26.04 -17.48
N THR A 187 -26.68 -25.40 -16.42
CA THR A 187 -27.38 -24.30 -15.72
C THR A 187 -26.93 -22.97 -16.28
N GLN A 188 -27.88 -22.11 -16.64
CA GLN A 188 -27.60 -20.76 -17.14
C GLN A 188 -28.47 -19.73 -16.42
N ALA A 189 -28.00 -18.46 -16.38
CA ALA A 189 -28.77 -17.37 -15.81
C ALA A 189 -30.12 -17.25 -16.54
N CYS A 190 -31.19 -17.07 -15.79
CA CYS A 190 -32.54 -16.92 -16.36
C CYS A 190 -32.59 -15.69 -17.26
N PRO A 191 -32.93 -15.80 -18.55
CA PRO A 191 -32.93 -14.69 -19.49
C PRO A 191 -33.97 -13.61 -19.15
N ASN A 192 -35.08 -14.00 -18.48
CA ASN A 192 -36.14 -13.05 -18.13
C ASN A 192 -35.78 -12.13 -16.98
N CYS A 193 -35.05 -12.61 -15.96
CA CYS A 193 -34.66 -11.80 -14.82
C CYS A 193 -33.13 -11.50 -14.77
N GLY A 194 -32.36 -11.94 -15.77
CA GLY A 194 -30.90 -11.71 -15.79
C GLY A 194 -30.13 -12.36 -14.64
N GLY A 195 -30.69 -13.37 -13.99
CA GLY A 195 -30.07 -14.04 -12.84
C GLY A 195 -30.51 -13.52 -11.48
N PHE A 196 -31.35 -12.48 -11.41
CA PHE A 196 -31.76 -11.87 -10.14
C PHE A 196 -32.90 -12.60 -9.41
N GLY A 197 -33.59 -13.51 -10.06
CA GLY A 197 -34.74 -14.21 -9.47
C GLY A 197 -36.00 -13.33 -9.34
N THR A 198 -35.86 -12.01 -9.46
CA THR A 198 -36.94 -11.03 -9.41
C THR A 198 -36.96 -10.17 -10.66
N ILE A 199 -38.14 -9.63 -11.02
CA ILE A 199 -38.32 -8.67 -12.10
C ILE A 199 -38.82 -7.36 -11.51
N LEU A 200 -38.54 -6.24 -12.17
CA LEU A 200 -39.07 -4.90 -11.84
C LEU A 200 -40.24 -4.61 -12.78
N PRO A 201 -41.51 -4.74 -12.33
CA PRO A 201 -42.65 -4.57 -13.21
C PRO A 201 -42.78 -3.12 -13.73
N ARG A 202 -42.38 -2.17 -12.90
CA ARG A 202 -42.28 -0.74 -13.23
C ARG A 202 -40.97 -0.19 -12.71
N PRO A 203 -39.97 0.07 -13.57
CA PRO A 203 -38.71 0.71 -13.15
C PRO A 203 -38.99 2.11 -12.58
N CYS A 204 -38.18 2.52 -11.62
CA CYS A 204 -38.20 3.86 -11.04
C CYS A 204 -37.86 4.89 -12.13
N PRO A 205 -38.72 5.94 -12.36
CA PRO A 205 -38.49 6.91 -13.43
C PRO A 205 -37.25 7.78 -13.22
N GLU A 206 -36.72 7.89 -12.01
CA GLU A 206 -35.55 8.72 -11.69
C GLU A 206 -34.22 7.97 -11.87
N CYS A 207 -34.17 6.69 -11.51
CA CYS A 207 -32.95 5.89 -11.58
C CYS A 207 -33.00 4.76 -12.62
N ASP A 208 -34.09 4.62 -13.37
CA ASP A 208 -34.32 3.60 -14.41
C ASP A 208 -34.02 2.16 -13.93
N GLY A 209 -34.37 1.87 -12.67
CA GLY A 209 -34.20 0.55 -12.08
C GLY A 209 -32.82 0.31 -11.42
N ASP A 210 -31.86 1.24 -11.52
CA ASP A 210 -30.51 1.07 -10.92
C ASP A 210 -30.50 1.24 -9.39
N GLY A 211 -31.53 1.88 -8.82
CA GLY A 211 -31.64 2.11 -7.37
C GLY A 211 -30.73 3.22 -6.84
N ARG A 212 -29.97 3.90 -7.71
CA ARG A 212 -29.06 5.00 -7.36
C ARG A 212 -29.09 6.09 -8.44
N VAL A 213 -28.73 7.29 -8.05
CA VAL A 213 -28.64 8.46 -8.93
C VAL A 213 -27.30 9.14 -8.77
N ARG A 214 -26.77 9.71 -9.85
CA ARG A 214 -25.55 10.51 -9.78
C ARG A 214 -25.88 11.91 -9.31
N THR A 215 -25.13 12.38 -8.31
CA THR A 215 -25.28 13.72 -7.76
C THR A 215 -23.93 14.27 -7.31
N ARG A 216 -23.89 15.58 -7.18
CA ARG A 216 -22.75 16.29 -6.62
C ARG A 216 -22.97 16.48 -5.12
N ARG A 217 -22.06 15.94 -4.32
CA ARG A 217 -22.12 16.02 -2.86
C ARG A 217 -20.91 16.75 -2.31
N THR A 218 -21.14 17.71 -1.41
CA THR A 218 -20.07 18.37 -0.67
C THR A 218 -19.95 17.75 0.72
N MET A 219 -18.74 17.40 1.11
CA MET A 219 -18.43 16.83 2.42
C MET A 219 -17.22 17.53 3.04
N LYS A 220 -17.21 17.59 4.39
CA LYS A 220 -16.08 18.11 5.15
C LYS A 220 -15.17 16.96 5.52
N VAL A 221 -13.90 17.06 5.13
CA VAL A 221 -12.90 16.05 5.41
C VAL A 221 -11.84 16.64 6.32
N ARG A 222 -11.54 15.90 7.40
CA ARG A 222 -10.44 16.24 8.29
C ARG A 222 -9.16 15.54 7.83
N ILE A 223 -8.16 16.33 7.51
CA ILE A 223 -6.82 15.90 7.13
C ILE A 223 -5.97 15.88 8.40
N PRO A 224 -5.38 14.73 8.77
CA PRO A 224 -4.53 14.67 9.95
C PRO A 224 -3.23 15.47 9.72
N ALA A 225 -2.63 15.94 10.81
CA ALA A 225 -1.32 16.58 10.76
C ALA A 225 -0.23 15.54 10.45
N GLY A 226 0.80 15.96 9.71
CA GLY A 226 1.91 15.07 9.38
C GLY A 226 1.75 14.28 8.08
N VAL A 227 0.65 14.45 7.34
CA VAL A 227 0.45 13.73 6.07
C VAL A 227 1.58 14.05 5.09
N GLU A 228 2.06 13.02 4.41
CA GLU A 228 3.10 13.13 3.37
C GLU A 228 2.48 13.15 1.98
N ASP A 229 3.28 13.58 1.00
CA ASP A 229 2.93 13.45 -0.41
C ASP A 229 2.67 11.98 -0.76
N GLY A 230 1.62 11.72 -1.55
CA GLY A 230 1.19 10.36 -1.88
C GLY A 230 0.44 9.61 -0.77
N THR A 231 0.19 10.21 0.40
CA THR A 231 -0.59 9.57 1.46
C THR A 231 -2.04 9.36 1.03
N HIS A 232 -2.57 8.14 1.24
CA HIS A 232 -3.97 7.82 0.99
C HIS A 232 -4.78 7.88 2.30
N ILE A 233 -5.77 8.77 2.35
CA ILE A 233 -6.72 8.89 3.46
C ILE A 233 -8.00 8.16 3.06
N GLN A 234 -8.36 7.10 3.78
CA GLN A 234 -9.58 6.32 3.53
C GLN A 234 -10.76 6.92 4.29
N LEU A 235 -11.81 7.24 3.56
CA LEU A 235 -13.11 7.62 4.10
C LEU A 235 -14.07 6.46 3.86
N ALA A 236 -14.28 5.65 4.88
CA ALA A 236 -15.08 4.44 4.80
C ALA A 236 -16.55 4.78 4.50
N GLY A 237 -17.13 4.13 3.50
CA GLY A 237 -18.52 4.31 3.12
C GLY A 237 -18.87 5.63 2.42
N GLU A 238 -17.89 6.46 2.05
CA GLU A 238 -18.10 7.73 1.35
C GLU A 238 -17.88 7.63 -0.17
N GLY A 239 -17.69 6.41 -0.69
CA GLY A 239 -17.59 6.13 -2.13
C GLY A 239 -18.94 6.11 -2.84
N GLU A 240 -19.00 5.54 -4.03
CA GLU A 240 -20.25 5.39 -4.77
C GLU A 240 -21.19 4.40 -4.10
N THR A 241 -22.47 4.73 -4.01
CA THR A 241 -23.52 3.76 -3.62
C THR A 241 -23.60 2.66 -4.67
N GLY A 242 -23.77 1.43 -4.21
CA GLY A 242 -23.91 0.27 -5.07
C GLY A 242 -25.24 0.20 -5.80
N PRO A 243 -25.32 -0.51 -6.95
CA PRO A 243 -26.57 -0.79 -7.63
C PRO A 243 -27.57 -1.48 -6.70
N GLY A 244 -28.86 -1.27 -6.94
CA GLY A 244 -29.94 -1.89 -6.17
C GLY A 244 -29.94 -1.48 -4.70
N GLY A 245 -29.52 -0.24 -4.38
CA GLY A 245 -29.42 0.24 -3.00
C GLY A 245 -28.35 -0.47 -2.18
N GLY A 246 -27.37 -1.10 -2.82
CA GLY A 246 -26.26 -1.78 -2.13
C GLY A 246 -25.39 -0.81 -1.32
N PRO A 247 -24.61 -1.33 -0.37
CA PRO A 247 -23.74 -0.51 0.49
C PRO A 247 -22.75 0.29 -0.35
N PRO A 248 -22.39 1.52 0.07
CA PRO A 248 -21.41 2.33 -0.63
C PRO A 248 -20.01 1.70 -0.56
N GLY A 249 -19.17 2.07 -1.53
CA GLY A 249 -17.74 1.84 -1.47
C GLY A 249 -17.04 2.81 -0.54
N ASP A 250 -15.72 2.86 -0.62
CA ASP A 250 -14.90 3.80 0.14
C ASP A 250 -14.37 4.90 -0.78
N LEU A 251 -14.14 6.09 -0.22
CA LEU A 251 -13.47 7.18 -0.89
C LEU A 251 -12.04 7.28 -0.38
N PHE A 252 -11.07 7.25 -1.29
CA PHE A 252 -9.66 7.46 -1.00
C PHE A 252 -9.24 8.85 -1.45
N LEU A 253 -8.63 9.61 -0.56
CA LEU A 253 -8.02 10.89 -0.88
C LEU A 253 -6.51 10.68 -1.00
N GLU A 254 -5.98 10.90 -2.20
CA GLU A 254 -4.55 10.93 -2.48
C GLU A 254 -4.06 12.37 -2.23
N VAL A 255 -3.22 12.54 -1.23
CA VAL A 255 -2.62 13.85 -0.88
C VAL A 255 -1.52 14.18 -1.88
N VAL A 256 -1.57 15.38 -2.43
CA VAL A 256 -0.50 15.96 -3.27
C VAL A 256 -0.02 17.23 -2.58
N GLN A 257 1.21 17.22 -2.09
CA GLN A 257 1.80 18.38 -1.44
C GLN A 257 2.29 19.40 -2.48
N ARG A 258 1.84 20.64 -2.39
CA ARG A 258 2.36 21.72 -3.22
C ARG A 258 3.79 22.09 -2.80
N PRO A 259 4.68 22.36 -3.77
CA PRO A 259 6.01 22.87 -3.47
C PRO A 259 5.93 24.18 -2.68
N HIS A 260 6.72 24.29 -1.60
CA HIS A 260 6.80 25.55 -0.84
C HIS A 260 7.97 26.39 -1.36
N PRO A 261 7.85 27.74 -1.44
CA PRO A 261 8.91 28.59 -2.01
C PRO A 261 10.20 28.64 -1.18
N ILE A 262 10.12 28.35 0.12
CA ILE A 262 11.25 28.48 1.05
C ILE A 262 11.67 27.12 1.60
N PHE A 263 10.71 26.26 1.95
CA PHE A 263 10.96 25.02 2.66
C PHE A 263 10.88 23.80 1.75
N GLU A 264 11.88 22.93 1.86
CA GLU A 264 11.88 21.58 1.29
C GLU A 264 11.66 20.58 2.41
N ARG A 265 10.64 19.74 2.28
CA ARG A 265 10.32 18.71 3.28
C ARG A 265 11.12 17.44 3.02
N GLN A 266 11.77 16.90 4.04
CA GLN A 266 12.46 15.62 4.00
C GLN A 266 12.01 14.77 5.20
N GLY A 267 11.01 13.90 4.98
CA GLY A 267 10.31 13.21 6.07
C GLY A 267 9.54 14.20 6.93
N ASP A 268 9.86 14.26 8.23
CA ASP A 268 9.24 15.22 9.15
C ASP A 268 10.07 16.49 9.35
N ASP A 269 11.29 16.55 8.81
CA ASP A 269 12.15 17.73 8.87
C ASP A 269 11.88 18.66 7.71
N LEU A 270 12.09 19.97 7.97
CA LEU A 270 12.01 21.04 6.99
C LEU A 270 13.41 21.58 6.74
N HIS A 271 13.81 21.70 5.49
CA HIS A 271 15.07 22.26 5.09
C HIS A 271 14.87 23.61 4.42
N CYS A 272 15.72 24.61 4.78
CA CYS A 272 15.75 25.89 4.10
C CYS A 272 17.18 26.40 3.97
N THR A 273 17.40 27.30 3.04
CA THR A 273 18.70 27.98 2.85
C THR A 273 18.61 29.39 3.36
N LEU A 274 19.48 29.75 4.30
CA LEU A 274 19.64 31.10 4.84
C LEU A 274 20.91 31.72 4.27
N THR A 275 20.75 32.77 3.47
CA THR A 275 21.87 33.53 2.96
C THR A 275 22.18 34.69 3.90
N ILE A 276 23.43 34.77 4.38
CA ILE A 276 23.90 35.79 5.29
C ILE A 276 25.12 36.55 4.70
N PRO A 277 25.27 37.85 4.95
CA PRO A 277 26.46 38.56 4.54
C PRO A 277 27.73 38.04 5.22
N MET A 278 28.87 38.09 4.55
CA MET A 278 30.14 37.63 5.10
C MET A 278 30.51 38.35 6.42
N VAL A 279 30.12 39.59 6.61
CA VAL A 279 30.40 40.37 7.83
C VAL A 279 29.61 39.78 9.01
N ALA A 280 28.33 39.46 8.79
CA ALA A 280 27.48 38.78 9.78
C ALA A 280 28.01 37.39 10.11
N ALA A 281 28.51 36.66 9.12
CA ALA A 281 29.12 35.35 9.34
C ALA A 281 30.42 35.44 10.15
N ALA A 282 31.23 36.48 9.93
CA ALA A 282 32.51 36.70 10.62
C ALA A 282 32.34 37.20 12.07
N LEU A 283 31.45 38.17 12.31
CA LEU A 283 31.25 38.80 13.61
C LEU A 283 30.17 38.18 14.47
N GLY A 284 29.31 37.37 13.87
CA GLY A 284 28.08 36.88 14.47
C GLY A 284 26.94 37.89 14.33
N ALA A 285 25.73 37.38 14.32
CA ALA A 285 24.51 38.20 14.22
C ALA A 285 23.30 37.39 14.67
N THR A 286 22.24 38.07 15.13
CA THR A 286 20.93 37.45 15.28
C THR A 286 20.10 37.76 14.05
N VAL A 287 19.56 36.72 13.40
CA VAL A 287 18.78 36.84 12.16
C VAL A 287 17.39 36.25 12.40
N SER A 288 16.36 37.05 12.07
CA SER A 288 14.99 36.54 12.15
C SER A 288 14.68 35.71 10.90
N VAL A 289 14.25 34.48 11.12
CA VAL A 289 13.89 33.48 10.07
C VAL A 289 12.43 33.14 10.19
N GLU A 290 11.68 33.24 9.11
CA GLU A 290 10.30 32.76 9.05
C GLU A 290 10.26 31.23 9.17
N SER A 291 9.42 30.72 10.07
CA SER A 291 9.07 29.30 10.15
C SER A 291 7.58 29.10 9.85
N LEU A 292 7.10 27.86 9.80
CA LEU A 292 5.67 27.59 9.66
C LEU A 292 4.84 28.08 10.86
N ASP A 293 5.48 28.27 12.03
CA ASP A 293 4.85 28.76 13.27
C ASP A 293 4.96 30.28 13.41
N GLY A 294 5.71 30.94 12.53
CA GLY A 294 6.00 32.38 12.56
C GLY A 294 7.50 32.69 12.65
N PRO A 295 7.86 33.94 12.90
CA PRO A 295 9.27 34.38 12.97
C PRO A 295 9.98 33.80 14.19
N ASN A 296 11.23 33.33 13.99
CA ASN A 296 12.11 32.82 15.03
C ASN A 296 13.48 33.49 14.88
N ASP A 297 14.07 33.93 15.97
CA ASP A 297 15.39 34.49 15.99
C ASP A 297 16.46 33.41 16.07
N VAL A 298 17.40 33.44 15.14
CA VAL A 298 18.50 32.50 15.00
C VAL A 298 19.83 33.21 15.25
N ASP A 299 20.58 32.74 16.22
CA ASP A 299 21.90 33.25 16.54
C ASP A 299 22.97 32.63 15.65
N ILE A 300 23.54 33.46 14.79
CA ILE A 300 24.70 33.09 13.96
C ILE A 300 25.98 33.35 14.76
N ARG A 301 26.71 32.28 15.04
CA ARG A 301 27.96 32.38 15.80
C ARG A 301 29.07 33.03 14.99
N PRO A 302 29.97 33.79 15.63
CA PRO A 302 31.15 34.33 14.95
C PRO A 302 31.97 33.22 14.29
N GLY A 303 32.38 33.45 13.04
CA GLY A 303 33.15 32.45 12.27
C GLY A 303 32.31 31.39 11.55
N THR A 304 30.98 31.57 11.45
CA THR A 304 30.09 30.66 10.72
C THR A 304 30.53 30.56 9.26
N GLN A 305 30.60 29.32 8.74
CA GLN A 305 31.04 29.05 7.37
C GLN A 305 29.85 28.69 6.46
N SER A 306 30.01 28.95 5.17
CA SER A 306 29.07 28.47 4.15
C SER A 306 29.01 26.95 4.17
N GLY A 307 27.79 26.41 4.09
CA GLY A 307 27.50 24.95 4.23
C GLY A 307 27.32 24.48 5.68
N GLN A 308 27.43 25.34 6.66
CA GLN A 308 27.12 25.02 8.06
C GLN A 308 25.61 24.85 8.21
N VAL A 309 25.23 23.88 9.06
CA VAL A 309 23.81 23.54 9.31
C VAL A 309 23.45 23.93 10.73
N ILE A 310 22.33 24.61 10.89
CA ILE A 310 21.79 25.05 12.17
C ILE A 310 20.40 24.39 12.35
N PRO A 311 20.24 23.40 13.25
CA PRO A 311 18.94 22.80 13.52
C PRO A 311 18.17 23.67 14.53
N LEU A 312 16.91 23.94 14.23
CA LEU A 312 15.93 24.47 15.18
C LEU A 312 14.97 23.35 15.53
N TYR A 313 15.10 22.83 16.75
CA TYR A 313 14.39 21.65 17.21
C TYR A 313 12.88 21.87 17.35
N GLY A 314 12.09 20.89 16.87
CA GLY A 314 10.65 20.88 17.02
C GLY A 314 9.89 21.89 16.15
N LEU A 315 10.52 22.53 15.16
CA LEU A 315 9.91 23.46 14.21
C LEU A 315 9.62 22.82 12.83
N GLY A 316 9.76 21.50 12.72
CA GLY A 316 9.38 20.73 11.55
C GLY A 316 7.91 20.35 11.51
N VAL A 317 7.59 19.32 10.73
CA VAL A 317 6.25 18.75 10.54
C VAL A 317 5.91 17.83 11.73
N LYS A 318 4.65 17.75 12.13
CA LYS A 318 4.19 16.80 13.15
C LYS A 318 4.32 15.36 12.64
N HIS A 319 4.69 14.45 13.53
CA HIS A 319 4.66 13.03 13.21
C HIS A 319 3.22 12.56 12.98
N LEU A 320 2.96 11.85 11.87
CA LEU A 320 1.63 11.32 11.56
C LEU A 320 1.17 10.29 12.61
N ASN A 321 2.09 9.42 13.05
CA ASN A 321 1.85 8.36 14.03
C ASN A 321 2.76 8.57 15.25
N GLY A 322 2.41 9.52 16.13
CA GLY A 322 3.22 9.74 17.32
C GLY A 322 3.02 11.09 17.96
N THR A 323 3.85 11.37 18.95
CA THR A 323 3.93 12.67 19.63
C THR A 323 5.23 13.34 19.23
N GLY A 324 5.18 14.66 18.97
CA GLY A 324 6.36 15.43 18.60
C GLY A 324 6.32 15.93 17.17
N ARG A 325 7.41 16.59 16.80
CA ARG A 325 7.62 17.23 15.49
C ARG A 325 9.06 17.00 15.07
N GLY A 326 9.31 17.00 13.76
CA GLY A 326 10.65 17.11 13.20
C GLY A 326 11.27 18.48 13.45
N ASP A 327 12.41 18.71 12.87
CA ASP A 327 13.22 19.93 13.06
C ASP A 327 13.19 20.83 11.82
N LEU A 328 13.47 22.11 12.01
CA LEU A 328 13.78 23.03 10.92
C LEU A 328 15.31 23.11 10.77
N VAL A 329 15.80 22.61 9.65
CA VAL A 329 17.23 22.50 9.34
C VAL A 329 17.63 23.63 8.41
N ILE A 330 18.40 24.61 8.93
CA ILE A 330 18.83 25.78 8.20
C ILE A 330 20.22 25.52 7.61
N HIS A 331 20.33 25.58 6.28
CA HIS A 331 21.61 25.53 5.57
C HIS A 331 22.13 26.97 5.34
N VAL A 332 23.24 27.28 5.98
CA VAL A 332 23.82 28.66 5.87
C VAL A 332 24.62 28.76 4.58
N THR A 333 24.35 29.83 3.82
CA THR A 333 25.14 30.25 2.69
C THR A 333 25.69 31.63 2.97
N VAL A 334 27.01 31.78 2.90
CA VAL A 334 27.66 33.09 3.13
C VAL A 334 27.81 33.78 1.79
N GLU A 335 27.23 34.98 1.70
CA GLU A 335 27.33 35.83 0.50
C GLU A 335 28.48 36.81 0.65
N THR A 336 29.36 36.80 -0.35
CA THR A 336 30.44 37.78 -0.49
C THR A 336 29.93 38.96 -1.30
N PRO A 337 30.14 40.23 -0.85
CA PRO A 337 29.67 41.41 -1.56
C PRO A 337 30.35 41.52 -2.93
N SER A 338 29.52 41.64 -3.98
CA SER A 338 30.00 41.74 -5.37
C SER A 338 30.20 43.13 -5.88
N ARG A 339 29.65 44.13 -5.19
CA ARG A 339 29.79 45.57 -5.53
C ARG A 339 30.29 46.30 -4.31
N LEU A 340 31.50 46.82 -4.41
CA LEU A 340 32.18 47.57 -3.34
C LEU A 340 32.37 49.01 -3.79
N ASP A 341 32.15 49.94 -2.88
CA ASP A 341 32.60 51.29 -3.05
C ASP A 341 34.09 51.41 -2.65
N ALA A 342 34.72 52.58 -2.94
CA ALA A 342 36.14 52.75 -2.70
C ALA A 342 36.54 52.66 -1.22
N GLU A 343 35.63 53.00 -0.31
CA GLU A 343 35.87 52.97 1.14
C GLU A 343 35.78 51.53 1.64
N GLN A 344 34.77 50.75 1.21
CA GLN A 344 34.60 49.33 1.51
C GLN A 344 35.79 48.53 0.97
N GLU A 345 36.24 48.81 -0.26
CA GLU A 345 37.40 48.14 -0.85
C GLU A 345 38.67 48.41 -0.03
N LYS A 346 38.88 49.67 0.42
CA LYS A 346 40.00 50.02 1.29
C LYS A 346 39.97 49.25 2.61
N LEU A 347 38.80 49.18 3.29
CA LEU A 347 38.64 48.45 4.54
C LEU A 347 38.94 46.98 4.38
N LEU A 348 38.46 46.35 3.29
CA LEU A 348 38.74 44.95 3.02
C LEU A 348 40.22 44.69 2.71
N ARG A 349 40.90 45.58 1.99
CA ARG A 349 42.33 45.47 1.76
C ARG A 349 43.15 45.64 3.06
N ASP A 350 42.73 46.54 3.93
CA ASP A 350 43.37 46.71 5.23
C ASP A 350 43.14 45.48 6.13
N LEU A 351 41.95 44.87 6.10
CA LEU A 351 41.68 43.61 6.77
C LEU A 351 42.57 42.48 6.22
N ALA A 352 42.72 42.37 4.89
CA ALA A 352 43.57 41.36 4.27
C ALA A 352 45.03 41.48 4.69
N LYS A 353 45.56 42.74 4.82
CA LYS A 353 46.91 43.01 5.36
C LYS A 353 47.08 42.57 6.80
N LEU A 354 46.09 42.91 7.66
CA LEU A 354 46.12 42.52 9.09
C LEU A 354 46.09 41.00 9.27
N ARG A 355 45.44 40.28 8.36
CA ARG A 355 45.36 38.81 8.39
C ARG A 355 46.49 38.11 7.63
N GLY A 356 47.31 38.85 6.89
CA GLY A 356 48.37 38.28 6.04
C GLY A 356 47.80 37.51 4.85
N GLU A 357 46.61 37.88 4.36
CA GLU A 357 45.88 37.19 3.31
C GLU A 357 45.93 37.92 1.95
N GLU A 358 46.89 38.84 1.79
CA GLU A 358 47.07 39.60 0.51
C GLU A 358 47.39 38.68 -0.68
N GLN A 359 48.06 37.56 -0.43
CA GLN A 359 48.35 36.51 -1.41
C GLN A 359 48.03 35.12 -0.80
N PRO A 360 46.76 34.76 -0.65
CA PRO A 360 46.39 33.51 0.00
C PRO A 360 46.80 32.31 -0.87
N PRO A 361 47.48 31.27 -0.29
CA PRO A 361 47.72 30.06 -1.00
C PRO A 361 46.37 29.32 -1.22
N GLY A 362 46.09 28.99 -2.45
CA GLY A 362 44.89 28.15 -2.77
C GLY A 362 44.94 26.81 -2.03
N LYS A 363 43.95 26.54 -1.21
CA LYS A 363 43.78 25.24 -0.55
C LYS A 363 42.77 24.41 -1.34
N PHE A 364 43.23 23.28 -1.93
CA PHE A 364 42.35 22.34 -2.52
C PHE A 364 41.72 21.48 -1.39
N GLN A 365 40.39 21.55 -1.26
CA GLN A 365 39.68 20.57 -0.45
C GLN A 365 39.41 19.34 -1.31
N PRO A 366 39.59 18.11 -0.79
CA PRO A 366 39.13 16.92 -1.49
C PRO A 366 37.64 17.11 -1.74
N GLY A 367 37.24 16.96 -2.99
CA GLY A 367 35.85 17.16 -3.40
C GLY A 367 34.88 16.43 -2.47
N GLN A 368 33.94 17.14 -1.88
CA GLN A 368 32.84 16.48 -1.17
C GLN A 368 32.20 15.55 -2.18
N GLN A 369 32.27 14.24 -1.90
CA GLN A 369 31.62 13.24 -2.74
C GLN A 369 30.14 13.63 -2.81
N GLY A 370 29.70 14.06 -3.99
CA GLY A 370 28.34 14.46 -4.21
C GLY A 370 27.38 13.31 -3.86
N PHE A 371 26.14 13.63 -3.54
CA PHE A 371 25.08 12.69 -3.18
C PHE A 371 25.03 11.46 -4.12
N PHE A 372 25.28 11.66 -5.42
CA PHE A 372 25.35 10.57 -6.42
C PHE A 372 26.55 9.64 -6.27
N SER A 373 27.68 10.10 -5.72
CA SER A 373 28.81 9.17 -5.43
C SER A 373 28.51 8.30 -4.22
N ARG A 374 27.85 8.83 -3.20
CA ARG A 374 27.41 8.04 -2.03
C ARG A 374 26.35 7.00 -2.40
N LEU A 375 25.43 7.35 -3.32
CA LEU A 375 24.46 6.38 -3.85
C LEU A 375 25.16 5.27 -4.64
N ARG A 376 26.13 5.62 -5.49
CA ARG A 376 26.90 4.63 -6.28
C ARG A 376 27.74 3.71 -5.38
N ASP A 377 28.33 4.24 -4.33
CA ASP A 377 29.14 3.45 -3.38
C ASP A 377 28.26 2.56 -2.51
N ALA A 378 27.03 2.98 -2.16
CA ALA A 378 26.04 2.15 -1.48
C ALA A 378 25.51 1.01 -2.38
N PHE A 379 25.39 1.23 -3.69
CA PHE A 379 25.03 0.19 -4.65
C PHE A 379 26.19 -0.77 -4.98
N ASN A 380 27.42 -0.27 -5.07
CA ASN A 380 28.59 -1.11 -5.36
C ASN A 380 29.12 -1.85 -4.10
N GLY A 381 28.84 -1.38 -2.92
CA GLY A 381 29.27 -2.01 -1.65
C GLY A 381 28.55 -3.33 -1.33
N ARG A 382 27.55 -3.74 -2.11
CA ARG A 382 26.89 -5.06 -1.96
C ARG A 382 27.54 -6.19 -2.77
N LEU A 383 28.56 -5.92 -3.59
CA LEU A 383 29.20 -6.92 -4.46
C LEU A 383 30.63 -7.32 -4.09
N SER A 384 31.20 -6.82 -2.98
CA SER A 384 32.57 -7.21 -2.60
C SER A 384 32.69 -7.69 -1.14
N ARG A 385 31.87 -8.67 -0.76
CA ARG A 385 32.09 -9.50 0.44
C ARG A 385 32.15 -10.98 0.06
N SER A 386 33.10 -11.31 -0.78
CA SER A 386 33.61 -12.67 -0.89
C SER A 386 34.90 -12.61 -1.68
N LEU A 387 36.04 -12.73 -0.99
CA LEU A 387 37.30 -13.25 -1.43
C LEU A 387 38.46 -12.53 -0.71
N ILE A 388 38.76 -13.00 0.48
CA ILE A 388 40.14 -12.91 1.03
C ILE A 388 40.55 -14.34 1.25
N PRO A 389 41.53 -14.87 0.52
CA PRO A 389 42.25 -16.02 0.95
C PRO A 389 43.40 -15.56 1.88
N ASN A 390 43.52 -16.21 2.99
CA ASN A 390 44.69 -16.21 3.86
C ASN A 390 45.96 -16.58 3.09
N GLY A 391 47.07 -15.95 3.44
CA GLY A 391 48.38 -16.49 3.11
C GLY A 391 49.54 -15.54 3.31
N PHE A 392 50.27 -15.75 4.43
CA PHE A 392 51.71 -15.67 4.64
C PHE A 392 52.49 -14.38 4.27
N ALA A 393 53.01 -13.64 5.22
CA ALA A 393 54.39 -13.69 5.81
C ALA A 393 54.49 -12.59 6.87
#